data_f56a326dbcac93b03d4c7d0509ec56e1
#
_entry.id   f56a326dbcac93b03d4c7d0509ec56e1
#
_cell.length_a   1.000
_cell.length_b   1.000
_cell.length_c   1.000
_cell.angle_alpha   90.00
_cell.angle_beta   90.00
_cell.angle_gamma   90.00
#
_symmetry.space_group_name_H-M   'P 1'
#
loop_
_entity.id
_entity.type
_entity.pdbx_description
1 polymer ?
#
loop_
_entity_poly.entity_id
_entity_poly.type
_entity_poly.pdbx_seq_one_letter_code
_entity_poly.pdbx_strand_id
1 'polypeptide(L)'
;AIFLREPMLVTMSKHHTLAQQTSVTYDEFFKEELVMFKQGYFHRNVVDRLANQIGAKPHIGFETNLVPLIKSVVKQGYGISTLLGMAVADEADLVSLPFAEPIWLDLAIAWNKDRYLSQANRAFIDFLLDFFNSQTSIQPL
;
A
#
# COMPACT_ATOMS: atom_id res chain seq x y z
N ALA A 1 -16.07 -6.39 -14.28
CA ALA A 1 -15.04 -6.29 -13.24
C ALA A 1 -13.88 -5.42 -13.73
N ILE A 2 -13.36 -4.62 -12.84
CA ILE A 2 -12.19 -3.78 -13.10
C ILE A 2 -11.04 -4.35 -12.30
N PHE A 3 -9.89 -4.51 -12.95
CA PHE A 3 -8.66 -4.94 -12.28
C PHE A 3 -7.65 -3.80 -12.27
N LEU A 4 -7.10 -3.54 -11.11
CA LEU A 4 -6.04 -2.58 -10.90
C LEU A 4 -4.86 -3.30 -10.27
N ARG A 5 -3.69 -3.18 -10.87
CA ARG A 5 -2.45 -3.73 -10.31
C ARG A 5 -1.64 -2.61 -9.70
N GLU A 6 -1.41 -2.70 -8.40
CA GLU A 6 -0.68 -1.68 -7.63
C GLU A 6 0.54 -2.26 -6.92
N PRO A 7 1.67 -1.56 -6.95
CA PRO A 7 2.82 -1.98 -6.17
C PRO A 7 2.61 -1.70 -4.69
N MET A 8 3.03 -2.62 -3.84
CA MET A 8 3.18 -2.37 -2.41
C MET A 8 4.56 -1.78 -2.18
N LEU A 9 4.63 -0.53 -1.76
CA LEU A 9 5.87 0.21 -1.61
C LEU A 9 6.27 0.36 -0.14
N VAL A 10 7.56 0.28 0.13
CA VAL A 10 8.12 0.65 1.42
C VAL A 10 8.10 2.17 1.51
N THR A 11 7.44 2.70 2.52
CA THR A 11 7.23 4.14 2.68
C THR A 11 7.91 4.62 3.94
N MET A 12 8.67 5.71 3.82
CA MET A 12 9.50 6.25 4.90
C MET A 12 9.58 7.77 4.79
N SER A 13 10.04 8.41 5.88
CA SER A 13 10.40 9.82 5.83
C SER A 13 11.52 10.06 4.80
N LYS A 14 11.50 11.19 4.12
CA LYS A 14 12.57 11.59 3.20
C LYS A 14 13.95 11.67 3.86
N HIS A 15 14.01 11.76 5.19
CA HIS A 15 15.25 11.81 5.96
C HIS A 15 15.72 10.43 6.46
N HIS A 16 14.97 9.37 6.18
CA HIS A 16 15.33 8.02 6.59
C HIS A 16 16.61 7.55 5.85
N THR A 17 17.42 6.74 6.53
CA THR A 17 18.67 6.22 5.93
C THR A 17 18.44 5.39 4.67
N LEU A 18 17.36 4.61 4.62
CA LEU A 18 17.01 3.81 3.45
C LEU A 18 16.48 4.65 2.27
N ALA A 19 16.14 5.91 2.49
CA ALA A 19 15.55 6.78 1.45
C ALA A 19 16.48 7.05 0.27
N GLN A 20 17.78 6.84 0.45
CA GLN A 20 18.79 7.00 -0.61
C GLN A 20 18.91 5.78 -1.52
N GLN A 21 18.30 4.66 -1.17
CA GLN A 21 18.34 3.43 -1.95
C GLN A 21 17.35 3.48 -3.10
N THR A 22 17.47 2.54 -4.03
CA THR A 22 16.52 2.36 -5.14
C THR A 22 15.47 1.29 -4.84
N SER A 23 15.76 0.43 -3.88
CA SER A 23 14.88 -0.64 -3.42
C SER A 23 15.24 -1.02 -1.98
N VAL A 24 14.36 -1.76 -1.33
CA VAL A 24 14.57 -2.23 0.05
C VAL A 24 14.43 -3.75 0.07
N THR A 25 15.41 -4.43 0.66
CA THR A 25 15.31 -5.88 0.87
C THR A 25 14.37 -6.19 2.04
N TYR A 26 13.83 -7.41 2.07
CA TYR A 26 13.00 -7.83 3.20
C TYR A 26 13.78 -7.79 4.52
N ASP A 27 15.04 -8.20 4.51
CA ASP A 27 15.90 -8.14 5.70
C ASP A 27 16.07 -6.71 6.21
N GLU A 28 16.30 -5.75 5.33
CA GLU A 28 16.41 -4.33 5.69
C GLU A 28 15.10 -3.80 6.28
N PHE A 29 13.97 -4.17 5.66
CA PHE A 29 12.64 -3.75 6.10
C PHE A 29 12.35 -4.22 7.53
N PHE A 30 12.60 -5.50 7.83
CA PHE A 30 12.28 -6.08 9.14
C PHE A 30 13.27 -5.69 10.26
N LYS A 31 14.37 -5.04 9.95
CA LYS A 31 15.25 -4.43 10.96
C LYS A 31 14.73 -3.10 11.50
N GLU A 32 13.79 -2.50 10.79
CA GLU A 32 13.24 -1.20 11.14
C GLU A 32 12.04 -1.30 12.08
N GLU A 33 11.77 -0.21 12.79
CA GLU A 33 10.51 -0.02 13.50
C GLU A 33 9.39 0.16 12.48
N LEU A 34 8.32 -0.60 12.60
CA LEU A 34 7.22 -0.60 11.64
C LEU A 34 6.01 0.15 12.18
N VAL A 35 5.44 0.98 11.34
CA VAL A 35 4.12 1.59 11.50
C VAL A 35 3.19 0.80 10.59
N MET A 36 2.30 0.00 11.16
CA MET A 36 1.60 -1.03 10.41
C MET A 36 0.09 -0.98 10.56
N PHE A 37 -0.59 -1.59 9.60
CA PHE A 37 -2.00 -1.89 9.70
C PHE A 37 -2.24 -2.97 10.77
N LYS A 38 -3.44 -2.98 11.33
CA LYS A 38 -3.85 -4.01 12.27
C LYS A 38 -4.03 -5.35 11.58
N GLN A 39 -3.97 -6.43 12.35
CA GLN A 39 -4.23 -7.77 11.86
C GLN A 39 -5.59 -7.86 11.18
N GLY A 40 -5.67 -8.65 10.11
CA GLY A 40 -6.86 -8.80 9.27
C GLY A 40 -6.87 -7.92 8.03
N TYR A 41 -6.04 -6.89 7.97
CA TYR A 41 -5.87 -6.07 6.77
C TYR A 41 -4.81 -6.68 5.84
N PHE A 42 -5.02 -6.52 4.54
CA PHE A 42 -4.17 -7.19 3.55
C PHE A 42 -2.70 -6.78 3.63
N HIS A 43 -2.38 -5.52 3.90
CA HIS A 43 -0.99 -5.08 4.12
C HIS A 43 -0.33 -5.86 5.25
N ARG A 44 -1.05 -6.00 6.38
CA ARG A 44 -0.54 -6.73 7.52
C ARG A 44 -0.37 -8.21 7.22
N ASN A 45 -1.32 -8.81 6.51
CA ASN A 45 -1.24 -10.21 6.11
C ASN A 45 -0.03 -10.49 5.23
N VAL A 46 0.24 -9.61 4.27
CA VAL A 46 1.42 -9.72 3.40
C VAL A 46 2.70 -9.60 4.21
N VAL A 47 2.81 -8.60 5.07
CA VAL A 47 4.00 -8.37 5.92
C VAL A 47 4.25 -9.56 6.86
N ASP A 48 3.21 -10.07 7.51
CA ASP A 48 3.35 -11.24 8.40
C ASP A 48 3.77 -12.49 7.63
N ARG A 49 3.27 -12.69 6.42
CA ARG A 49 3.67 -13.79 5.55
C ARG A 49 5.14 -13.69 5.14
N LEU A 50 5.59 -12.50 4.75
CA LEU A 50 6.99 -12.26 4.40
C LEU A 50 7.91 -12.51 5.59
N ALA A 51 7.55 -12.04 6.76
CA ALA A 51 8.30 -12.28 7.98
C ALA A 51 8.46 -13.78 8.26
N ASN A 52 7.37 -14.54 8.13
CA ASN A 52 7.41 -15.99 8.30
C ASN A 52 8.30 -16.68 7.26
N GLN A 53 8.27 -16.23 6.01
CA GLN A 53 9.09 -16.81 4.94
C GLN A 53 10.60 -16.68 5.19
N ILE A 54 11.03 -15.56 5.75
CA ILE A 54 12.46 -15.31 6.00
C ILE A 54 12.87 -15.54 7.46
N GLY A 55 11.95 -15.99 8.30
CA GLY A 55 12.23 -16.21 9.73
C GLY A 55 12.47 -14.91 10.52
N ALA A 56 11.93 -13.79 10.05
CA ALA A 56 12.03 -12.51 10.73
C ALA A 56 10.88 -12.31 11.71
N LYS A 57 11.13 -11.46 12.72
CA LYS A 57 10.09 -11.02 13.66
C LYS A 57 9.85 -9.52 13.46
N PRO A 58 8.64 -9.11 13.05
CA PRO A 58 8.33 -7.69 12.87
C PRO A 58 8.40 -6.92 14.19
N HIS A 59 9.02 -5.74 14.17
CA HIS A 59 9.03 -4.80 15.27
C HIS A 59 7.97 -3.73 15.02
N ILE A 60 6.74 -3.97 15.48
CA ILE A 60 5.62 -3.07 15.24
C ILE A 60 5.49 -2.10 16.41
N GLY A 61 5.87 -0.84 16.17
CA GLY A 61 5.81 0.22 17.18
C GLY A 61 4.47 0.95 17.21
N PHE A 62 3.72 0.91 16.14
CA PHE A 62 2.42 1.57 16.04
C PHE A 62 1.50 0.83 15.08
N GLU A 63 0.25 0.66 15.47
CA GLU A 63 -0.77 -0.01 14.66
C GLU A 63 -1.99 0.90 14.47
N THR A 64 -2.46 1.04 13.25
CA THR A 64 -3.71 1.72 12.93
C THR A 64 -4.21 1.28 11.56
N ASN A 65 -5.51 1.43 11.33
CA ASN A 65 -6.12 1.22 10.02
C ASN A 65 -6.35 2.52 9.25
N LEU A 66 -5.95 3.66 9.83
CA LEU A 66 -6.14 4.97 9.22
C LEU A 66 -4.89 5.35 8.42
N VAL A 67 -4.99 5.29 7.10
CA VAL A 67 -3.88 5.66 6.19
C VAL A 67 -3.33 7.06 6.46
N PRO A 68 -4.14 8.11 6.65
CA PRO A 68 -3.62 9.44 6.98
C PRO A 68 -2.77 9.46 8.26
N LEU A 69 -3.13 8.65 9.26
CA LEU A 69 -2.37 8.56 10.50
C LEU A 69 -1.05 7.82 10.29
N ILE A 70 -1.04 6.74 9.52
CA ILE A 70 0.20 6.04 9.11
C ILE A 70 1.14 7.04 8.45
N LYS A 71 0.67 7.77 7.45
CA LYS A 71 1.48 8.78 6.75
C LYS A 71 2.05 9.82 7.70
N SER A 72 1.24 10.33 8.62
CA SER A 72 1.66 11.33 9.58
C SER A 72 2.78 10.82 10.51
N VAL A 73 2.61 9.62 11.05
CA VAL A 73 3.60 8.99 11.94
C VAL A 73 4.91 8.70 11.21
N VAL A 74 4.82 8.19 9.98
CA VAL A 74 5.98 7.91 9.13
C VAL A 74 6.71 9.20 8.73
N LYS A 75 6.00 10.28 8.38
CA LYS A 75 6.58 11.59 8.08
C LYS A 75 7.43 12.12 9.23
N GLN A 76 7.01 11.86 10.46
CA GLN A 76 7.73 12.29 11.66
C GLN A 76 8.96 11.43 11.99
N GLY A 77 9.17 10.35 11.26
CA GLY A 77 10.34 9.50 11.42
C GLY A 77 10.23 8.44 12.52
N TYR A 78 9.03 8.14 13.01
CA TYR A 78 8.83 7.12 14.04
C TYR A 78 8.90 5.68 13.55
N GLY A 79 9.00 5.48 12.27
CA GLY A 79 9.11 4.15 11.67
C GLY A 79 8.82 4.20 10.17
N ILE A 80 8.86 3.03 9.55
CA ILE A 80 8.53 2.85 8.14
C ILE A 80 7.28 1.99 8.00
N SER A 81 6.66 2.03 6.83
CA SER A 81 5.44 1.29 6.56
C SER A 81 5.42 0.74 5.14
N THR A 82 4.35 0.05 4.80
CA THR A 82 4.01 -0.28 3.41
C THR A 82 2.73 0.43 3.04
N LEU A 83 2.71 1.02 1.86
CA LEU A 83 1.51 1.64 1.27
C LEU A 83 1.46 1.32 -0.21
N LEU A 84 0.26 1.33 -0.77
CA LEU A 84 0.09 1.20 -2.22
C LEU A 84 0.58 2.46 -2.93
N GLY A 85 1.10 2.29 -4.15
CA GLY A 85 1.60 3.41 -4.93
C GLY A 85 0.60 4.55 -5.09
N MET A 86 -0.69 4.22 -5.29
CA MET A 86 -1.77 5.20 -5.39
C MET A 86 -1.95 6.04 -4.11
N ALA A 87 -1.63 5.48 -2.95
CA ALA A 87 -1.82 6.16 -1.66
C ALA A 87 -0.72 7.20 -1.37
N VAL A 88 0.42 7.11 -2.04
CA VAL A 88 1.60 7.96 -1.78
C VAL A 88 2.02 8.79 -2.98
N ALA A 89 1.27 8.78 -4.08
CA ALA A 89 1.63 9.42 -5.34
C ALA A 89 1.94 10.92 -5.21
N ASP A 90 1.27 11.65 -4.32
CA ASP A 90 1.37 13.10 -4.17
C ASP A 90 2.01 13.54 -2.84
N GLU A 91 2.75 12.65 -2.17
CA GLU A 91 3.32 12.92 -0.84
C GLU A 91 4.77 13.39 -0.94
N ALA A 92 4.99 14.71 -0.84
CA ALA A 92 6.32 15.32 -0.99
C ALA A 92 7.30 14.99 0.13
N ASP A 93 6.82 14.70 1.35
CA ASP A 93 7.65 14.45 2.52
C ASP A 93 7.91 12.96 2.78
N LEU A 94 7.35 12.10 1.94
CA LEU A 94 7.53 10.67 1.97
C LEU A 94 8.35 10.20 0.78
N VAL A 95 9.22 9.23 1.02
CA VAL A 95 9.90 8.46 -0.02
C VAL A 95 9.32 7.06 -0.03
N SER A 96 8.94 6.59 -1.20
CA SER A 96 8.38 5.25 -1.40
C SER A 96 9.26 4.49 -2.37
N LEU A 97 9.74 3.31 -1.93
CA LEU A 97 10.64 2.46 -2.69
C LEU A 97 10.03 1.07 -2.87
N PRO A 98 10.23 0.43 -4.01
CA PRO A 98 9.84 -0.96 -4.16
C PRO A 98 10.70 -1.86 -3.25
N PHE A 99 10.14 -3.01 -2.87
CA PHE A 99 10.99 -4.09 -2.36
C PHE A 99 11.92 -4.57 -3.47
N ALA A 100 13.10 -5.06 -3.11
CA ALA A 100 14.06 -5.62 -4.07
C ALA A 100 13.43 -6.80 -4.85
N GLU A 101 12.60 -7.59 -4.18
CA GLU A 101 11.67 -8.53 -4.81
C GLU A 101 10.28 -7.88 -4.78
N PRO A 102 9.82 -7.27 -5.90
CA PRO A 102 8.60 -6.46 -5.87
C PRO A 102 7.36 -7.24 -5.50
N ILE A 103 6.46 -6.59 -4.76
CA ILE A 103 5.16 -7.12 -4.40
C ILE A 103 4.10 -6.32 -5.13
N TRP A 104 3.26 -7.02 -5.88
CA TRP A 104 2.14 -6.45 -6.61
C TRP A 104 0.84 -6.94 -6.01
N LEU A 105 -0.11 -6.03 -5.89
CA LEU A 105 -1.46 -6.35 -5.47
C LEU A 105 -2.40 -6.15 -6.64
N ASP A 106 -3.17 -7.19 -6.90
CA ASP A 106 -4.24 -7.14 -7.88
C ASP A 106 -5.54 -6.80 -7.14
N LEU A 107 -6.03 -5.61 -7.38
CA LEU A 107 -7.29 -5.14 -6.82
C LEU A 107 -8.39 -5.33 -7.86
N ALA A 108 -9.48 -5.93 -7.46
CA ALA A 108 -10.63 -6.12 -8.33
C ALA A 108 -11.85 -5.42 -7.73
N ILE A 109 -12.52 -4.63 -8.56
CA ILE A 109 -13.85 -4.12 -8.24
C ILE A 109 -14.83 -4.94 -9.03
N ALA A 110 -15.59 -5.77 -8.34
CA ALA A 110 -16.62 -6.60 -8.94
C ALA A 110 -17.99 -6.16 -8.47
N TRP A 111 -18.95 -6.16 -9.38
CA TRP A 111 -20.34 -5.92 -9.07
C TRP A 111 -21.21 -6.99 -9.72
N ASN A 112 -22.35 -7.28 -9.10
CA ASN A 112 -23.30 -8.22 -9.65
C ASN A 112 -24.13 -7.55 -10.76
N LYS A 113 -23.93 -8.00 -11.99
CA LYS A 113 -24.67 -7.47 -13.16
C LYS A 113 -26.16 -7.75 -13.11
N ASP A 114 -26.57 -8.77 -12.36
CA ASP A 114 -27.96 -9.19 -12.26
C ASP A 114 -28.74 -8.46 -11.15
N ARG A 115 -28.07 -7.62 -10.38
CA ARG A 115 -28.70 -6.80 -9.37
C ARG A 115 -28.90 -5.37 -9.86
N TYR A 116 -30.04 -4.82 -9.47
CA TYR A 116 -30.32 -3.40 -9.69
C TYR A 116 -29.27 -2.55 -8.99
N LEU A 117 -28.55 -1.76 -9.78
CA LEU A 117 -27.65 -0.75 -9.24
C LEU A 117 -28.43 0.55 -9.10
N SER A 118 -28.46 1.12 -7.88
CA SER A 118 -29.00 2.46 -7.68
C SER A 118 -28.21 3.48 -8.51
N GLN A 119 -28.82 4.63 -8.81
CA GLN A 119 -28.13 5.70 -9.52
C GLN A 119 -26.88 6.16 -8.79
N ALA A 120 -26.91 6.19 -7.44
CA ALA A 120 -25.76 6.53 -6.63
C ALA A 120 -24.61 5.52 -6.79
N ASN A 121 -24.92 4.23 -6.80
CA ASN A 121 -23.91 3.18 -7.00
C ASN A 121 -23.32 3.22 -8.41
N ARG A 122 -24.12 3.49 -9.43
CA ARG A 122 -23.63 3.69 -10.79
C ARG A 122 -22.70 4.88 -10.90
N ALA A 123 -23.09 6.02 -10.32
CA ALA A 123 -22.28 7.21 -10.32
C ALA A 123 -20.95 6.99 -9.61
N PHE A 124 -20.94 6.23 -8.51
CA PHE A 124 -19.72 5.85 -7.78
C PHE A 124 -18.81 4.96 -8.62
N ILE A 125 -19.39 3.96 -9.31
CA ILE A 125 -18.61 3.08 -10.21
C ILE A 125 -18.02 3.88 -11.36
N ASP A 126 -18.80 4.75 -12.01
CA ASP A 126 -18.33 5.61 -13.09
C ASP A 126 -17.22 6.56 -12.63
N PHE A 127 -17.38 7.15 -11.43
CA PHE A 127 -16.33 7.96 -10.81
C PHE A 127 -15.03 7.17 -10.58
N LEU A 128 -15.12 5.96 -10.05
CA LEU A 128 -13.95 5.09 -9.87
C LEU A 128 -13.29 4.73 -11.19
N LEU A 129 -14.09 4.42 -12.21
CA LEU A 129 -13.58 4.12 -13.55
C LEU A 129 -12.81 5.29 -14.12
N ASP A 130 -13.38 6.49 -14.06
CA ASP A 130 -12.73 7.70 -14.58
C ASP A 130 -11.47 8.03 -13.79
N PHE A 131 -11.53 7.89 -12.46
CA PHE A 131 -10.38 8.11 -11.58
C PHE A 131 -9.23 7.15 -11.91
N PHE A 132 -9.51 5.87 -12.07
CA PHE A 132 -8.49 4.87 -12.40
C PHE A 132 -7.97 5.01 -13.82
N ASN A 133 -8.82 5.36 -14.79
CA ASN A 133 -8.39 5.62 -16.17
C ASN A 133 -7.42 6.80 -16.26
N SER A 134 -7.58 7.81 -15.41
CA SER A 134 -6.70 8.97 -15.37
C SER A 134 -5.34 8.69 -14.72
N GLN A 135 -5.24 7.63 -13.91
CA GLN A 135 -4.03 7.30 -13.13
C GLN A 135 -3.10 6.27 -13.78
N THR A 136 -3.40 5.79 -14.97
CA THR A 136 -2.60 4.87 -15.79
C THR A 136 -2.23 3.53 -15.15
N SER A 137 -2.87 2.49 -15.49
CA SER A 137 -2.47 1.06 -15.56
C SER A 137 -3.68 0.15 -15.46
N ILE A 138 -4.75 0.49 -16.15
CA ILE A 138 -5.90 -0.40 -16.26
C ILE A 138 -5.68 -1.30 -17.47
N GLN A 139 -5.49 -2.58 -17.24
CA GLN A 139 -5.66 -3.56 -18.30
C GLN A 139 -7.12 -4.04 -18.28
N PRO A 140 -7.89 -3.75 -19.32
CA PRO A 140 -9.20 -4.38 -19.47
C PRO A 140 -9.01 -5.87 -19.76
N LEU A 141 -9.73 -6.68 -19.06
CA LEU A 141 -9.97 -8.07 -19.46
C LEU A 141 -11.13 -8.15 -20.41
#